data_1f8e18db01c95938627511f3c57370c3
#
_entry.id   1f8e18db01c95938627511f3c57370c3
#
_cell.length_a   1.000
_cell.length_b   1.000
_cell.length_c   1.000
_cell.angle_alpha   90.00
_cell.angle_beta   90.00
_cell.angle_gamma   90.00
#
_symmetry.space_group_name_H-M   'P 1'
#
loop_
_entity.id
_entity.type
_entity.pdbx_description
1 polymer ?
#
loop_
_entity_poly.entity_id
_entity_poly.type
_entity_poly.pdbx_seq_one_letter_code
_entity_poly.pdbx_strand_id
1 'polypeptide(L)'
;MEERGRKMSNSSLAEKFIKATHFSKGRSGRKIETITIHHMAGVLTCEQCGRIFQGNRQASAHYGVGSDGRIAQYVDEADTAWSNSNWDSNCKSITIETSNSSVGGNWPISDKVLNSLIRLVADVSKRNNITLVKGKTVVWHQMYTATTCPGEYLLSKMDYIIEEANKINSIQEKPVEPKPSQNKTNEELANEVIVGKWGNGADRKTRLTNAGYDFSAIQDIVNEKLLGNKTNTKPSKTVEELAREVIRGDWGNGTDRKTRLTNAGYNYDAIQNRVNEILK
;
A
#
# COMPACT_ATOMS: atom_id res chain seq x y z
N MET A 1 3.88 -41.41 1.94
CA MET A 1 3.20 -40.25 1.31
C MET A 1 3.88 -38.98 1.85
N GLU A 2 4.79 -38.43 1.07
CA GLU A 2 5.48 -37.18 1.43
C GLU A 2 4.49 -36.05 1.34
N GLU A 3 4.14 -35.45 2.49
CA GLU A 3 3.56 -34.10 2.52
C GLU A 3 4.59 -33.15 1.88
N ARG A 4 4.37 -32.78 0.63
CA ARG A 4 5.11 -31.68 0.01
C ARG A 4 4.83 -30.44 0.84
N GLY A 5 5.78 -30.11 1.72
CA GLY A 5 5.75 -28.92 2.54
C GLY A 5 5.50 -27.70 1.67
N ARG A 6 4.31 -27.07 1.85
CA ARG A 6 3.98 -25.79 1.22
C ARG A 6 5.05 -24.80 1.66
N LYS A 7 5.96 -24.43 0.77
CA LYS A 7 6.95 -23.37 1.02
C LYS A 7 6.17 -22.10 1.40
N MET A 8 6.20 -21.73 2.68
CA MET A 8 5.56 -20.50 3.14
C MET A 8 6.28 -19.36 2.46
N SER A 9 5.55 -18.58 1.69
CA SER A 9 6.08 -17.41 1.00
C SER A 9 5.89 -16.18 1.88
N ASN A 10 6.96 -15.43 2.09
CA ASN A 10 6.92 -14.14 2.76
C ASN A 10 6.02 -13.15 2.01
N SER A 11 5.58 -12.08 2.68
CA SER A 11 4.76 -11.03 2.08
C SER A 11 5.51 -10.29 0.97
N SER A 12 4.90 -10.22 -0.21
CA SER A 12 5.40 -9.40 -1.32
C SER A 12 5.21 -7.90 -1.11
N LEU A 13 4.51 -7.50 -0.04
CA LEU A 13 4.35 -6.09 0.35
C LEU A 13 5.61 -5.52 1.02
N ALA A 14 6.52 -6.39 1.47
CA ALA A 14 7.78 -5.95 2.05
C ALA A 14 8.76 -5.51 0.94
N GLU A 15 9.14 -4.24 0.98
CA GLU A 15 10.07 -3.64 0.01
C GLU A 15 11.53 -4.00 0.28
N LYS A 16 11.84 -4.37 1.52
CA LYS A 16 13.20 -4.70 1.99
C LYS A 16 13.18 -5.86 2.97
N PHE A 17 14.25 -6.65 2.95
CA PHE A 17 14.56 -7.60 4.01
C PHE A 17 15.77 -7.10 4.80
N ILE A 18 15.55 -6.70 6.06
CA ILE A 18 16.58 -6.20 6.99
C ILE A 18 16.70 -7.23 8.11
N LYS A 19 17.50 -8.26 7.87
CA LYS A 19 17.57 -9.44 8.73
C LYS A 19 17.91 -9.09 10.17
N ALA A 20 17.04 -9.46 11.12
CA ALA A 20 17.27 -9.36 12.55
C ALA A 20 18.38 -10.32 12.99
N THR A 21 19.09 -9.97 14.08
CA THR A 21 20.16 -10.81 14.67
C THR A 21 19.56 -11.89 15.58
N HIS A 22 18.50 -11.56 16.32
CA HIS A 22 17.90 -12.41 17.34
C HIS A 22 16.56 -12.97 16.89
N PHE A 23 16.50 -14.24 16.56
CA PHE A 23 15.32 -15.03 16.22
C PHE A 23 15.65 -16.52 16.35
N SER A 24 14.67 -17.39 16.32
CA SER A 24 14.88 -18.84 16.33
C SER A 24 14.54 -19.45 14.98
N LYS A 25 15.34 -20.42 14.55
CA LYS A 25 15.08 -21.19 13.34
C LYS A 25 13.86 -22.08 13.53
N GLY A 26 12.96 -22.06 12.54
CA GLY A 26 11.73 -22.81 12.55
C GLY A 26 10.70 -22.29 13.58
N ARG A 27 9.62 -23.04 13.76
CA ARG A 27 8.48 -22.68 14.64
C ARG A 27 8.19 -23.74 15.69
N SER A 28 9.18 -24.56 16.06
CA SER A 28 9.02 -25.65 17.06
C SER A 28 7.80 -26.55 16.77
N GLY A 29 7.54 -26.87 15.51
CA GLY A 29 6.40 -27.72 15.08
C GLY A 29 5.05 -27.00 15.10
N ARG A 30 4.98 -25.70 15.43
CA ARG A 30 3.73 -24.92 15.42
C ARG A 30 3.42 -24.38 14.02
N LYS A 31 2.14 -24.25 13.72
CA LYS A 31 1.64 -23.53 12.55
C LYS A 31 1.49 -22.04 12.88
N ILE A 32 1.42 -21.21 11.85
CA ILE A 32 1.05 -19.80 11.99
C ILE A 32 -0.47 -19.75 12.18
N GLU A 33 -0.90 -19.27 13.34
CA GLU A 33 -2.31 -19.24 13.75
C GLU A 33 -2.77 -17.82 14.10
N THR A 34 -1.83 -16.91 14.38
CA THR A 34 -2.15 -15.57 14.88
C THR A 34 -1.31 -14.50 14.19
N ILE A 35 -1.81 -13.27 14.23
CA ILE A 35 -1.10 -12.05 13.87
C ILE A 35 -1.03 -11.19 15.14
N THR A 36 0.17 -10.89 15.61
CA THR A 36 0.35 -10.00 16.76
C THR A 36 0.73 -8.61 16.33
N ILE A 37 -0.05 -7.63 16.76
CA ILE A 37 0.16 -6.21 16.47
C ILE A 37 0.94 -5.57 17.62
N HIS A 38 2.02 -4.88 17.27
CA HIS A 38 2.87 -4.09 18.16
C HIS A 38 2.98 -2.66 17.66
N HIS A 39 3.52 -1.78 18.51
CA HIS A 39 4.02 -0.48 18.12
C HIS A 39 5.51 -0.34 18.44
N MET A 40 6.23 0.42 17.62
CA MET A 40 7.68 0.62 17.76
C MET A 40 8.06 1.49 18.97
N ALA A 41 7.08 2.04 19.70
CA ALA A 41 7.27 3.05 20.74
C ALA A 41 8.12 4.25 20.27
N GLY A 42 7.95 4.65 19.01
CA GLY A 42 8.72 5.72 18.39
C GLY A 42 8.26 6.04 16.98
N VAL A 43 8.68 7.20 16.48
CA VAL A 43 8.49 7.61 15.07
C VAL A 43 9.69 7.13 14.28
N LEU A 44 9.62 5.90 13.79
CA LEU A 44 10.75 5.20 13.15
C LEU A 44 10.45 4.82 11.70
N THR A 45 11.46 4.90 10.85
CA THR A 45 11.43 4.22 9.55
C THR A 45 11.67 2.72 9.72
N CYS A 46 11.36 1.95 8.68
CA CYS A 46 11.66 0.52 8.66
C CYS A 46 13.14 0.23 8.91
N GLU A 47 14.03 1.04 8.34
CA GLU A 47 15.48 0.90 8.49
C GLU A 47 15.93 1.19 9.92
N GLN A 48 15.33 2.18 10.58
CA GLN A 48 15.64 2.48 11.99
C GLN A 48 15.20 1.34 12.91
N CYS A 49 13.98 0.80 12.72
CA CYS A 49 13.50 -0.36 13.45
C CYS A 49 14.39 -1.60 13.18
N GLY A 50 14.75 -1.84 11.94
CA GLY A 50 15.64 -2.94 11.55
C GLY A 50 17.01 -2.85 12.22
N ARG A 51 17.61 -1.65 12.32
CA ARG A 51 18.89 -1.45 13.06
C ARG A 51 18.76 -1.78 14.54
N ILE A 52 17.61 -1.53 15.16
CA ILE A 52 17.38 -1.93 16.57
C ILE A 52 17.41 -3.47 16.68
N PHE A 53 16.82 -4.20 15.73
CA PHE A 53 16.84 -5.65 15.71
C PHE A 53 18.16 -6.27 15.27
N GLN A 54 19.04 -5.49 14.66
CA GLN A 54 20.43 -5.88 14.36
C GLN A 54 21.40 -5.61 15.52
N GLY A 55 21.00 -4.80 16.49
CA GLY A 55 21.79 -4.48 17.68
C GLY A 55 21.72 -5.55 18.77
N ASN A 56 22.09 -5.15 19.97
CA ASN A 56 22.22 -6.07 21.14
C ASN A 56 20.85 -6.41 21.79
N ARG A 57 19.76 -5.79 21.35
CA ARG A 57 18.43 -6.07 21.91
C ARG A 57 17.97 -7.46 21.48
N GLN A 58 17.73 -8.33 22.45
CA GLN A 58 17.22 -9.68 22.22
C GLN A 58 15.73 -9.67 21.91
N ALA A 59 15.37 -9.05 20.79
CA ALA A 59 14.02 -8.93 20.29
C ALA A 59 14.03 -8.87 18.76
N SER A 60 12.91 -9.26 18.14
CA SER A 60 12.67 -9.11 16.71
C SER A 60 11.18 -9.21 16.40
N ALA A 61 10.81 -8.77 15.20
CA ALA A 61 9.47 -8.98 14.63
C ALA A 61 9.62 -9.55 13.21
N HIS A 62 8.55 -10.11 12.65
CA HIS A 62 8.56 -10.55 11.25
C HIS A 62 8.55 -9.34 10.32
N TYR A 63 7.70 -8.37 10.58
CA TYR A 63 7.52 -7.18 9.76
C TYR A 63 7.51 -5.90 10.58
N GLY A 64 7.80 -4.80 9.90
CA GLY A 64 7.61 -3.46 10.41
C GLY A 64 7.01 -2.53 9.37
N VAL A 65 6.07 -1.69 9.81
CA VAL A 65 5.49 -0.60 9.02
C VAL A 65 6.12 0.70 9.50
N GLY A 66 6.95 1.31 8.68
CA GLY A 66 7.67 2.55 8.98
C GLY A 66 6.77 3.78 8.97
N SER A 67 7.25 4.89 9.51
CA SER A 67 6.53 6.17 9.62
C SER A 67 6.08 6.75 8.28
N ASP A 68 6.72 6.34 7.19
CA ASP A 68 6.37 6.67 5.80
C ASP A 68 5.39 5.69 5.16
N GLY A 69 4.94 4.65 5.90
CA GLY A 69 4.03 3.62 5.45
C GLY A 69 4.70 2.48 4.66
N ARG A 70 6.02 2.52 4.43
CA ARG A 70 6.74 1.40 3.82
C ARG A 70 6.79 0.20 4.76
N ILE A 71 6.86 -0.99 4.18
CA ILE A 71 6.92 -2.26 4.90
C ILE A 71 8.30 -2.88 4.70
N ALA A 72 8.93 -3.30 5.81
CA ALA A 72 10.11 -4.14 5.75
C ALA A 72 9.86 -5.45 6.47
N GLN A 73 10.59 -6.48 6.06
CA GLN A 73 10.69 -7.77 6.73
C GLN A 73 11.99 -7.84 7.54
N TYR A 74 11.93 -8.46 8.73
CA TYR A 74 13.10 -8.64 9.61
C TYR A 74 13.39 -10.11 9.92
N VAL A 75 12.35 -10.94 10.00
CA VAL A 75 12.47 -12.40 10.22
C VAL A 75 11.65 -13.12 9.16
N ASP A 76 12.16 -14.22 8.63
CA ASP A 76 11.43 -15.08 7.71
C ASP A 76 10.19 -15.67 8.39
N GLU A 77 9.05 -15.74 7.69
CA GLU A 77 7.82 -16.32 8.25
C GLU A 77 7.97 -17.81 8.63
N ALA A 78 8.93 -18.52 8.07
CA ALA A 78 9.27 -19.88 8.46
C ALA A 78 9.99 -19.98 9.81
N ASP A 79 10.53 -18.87 10.31
CA ASP A 79 11.28 -18.75 11.56
C ASP A 79 10.43 -18.12 12.67
N THR A 80 10.94 -18.08 13.90
CA THR A 80 10.25 -17.51 15.07
C THR A 80 10.88 -16.19 15.47
N ALA A 81 10.14 -15.09 15.36
CA ALA A 81 10.54 -13.79 15.91
C ALA A 81 10.34 -13.74 17.43
N TRP A 82 11.16 -12.93 18.12
CA TRP A 82 11.13 -12.78 19.57
C TRP A 82 10.45 -11.46 19.96
N SER A 83 9.13 -11.41 19.98
CA SER A 83 8.38 -10.17 20.18
C SER A 83 7.34 -10.21 21.30
N ASN A 84 6.73 -11.37 21.59
CA ASN A 84 5.56 -11.45 22.44
C ASN A 84 5.87 -11.74 23.90
N SER A 85 7.15 -11.86 24.28
CA SER A 85 7.58 -12.30 25.64
C SER A 85 6.95 -13.64 26.06
N ASN A 86 6.47 -14.42 25.12
CA ASN A 86 5.84 -15.73 25.30
C ASN A 86 6.24 -16.66 24.16
N TRP A 87 6.90 -17.77 24.49
CA TRP A 87 7.47 -18.68 23.49
C TRP A 87 6.42 -19.32 22.58
N ASP A 88 5.34 -19.85 23.15
CA ASP A 88 4.29 -20.50 22.35
C ASP A 88 3.61 -19.50 21.41
N SER A 89 3.33 -18.29 21.89
CA SER A 89 2.81 -17.21 21.08
C SER A 89 3.79 -16.77 19.98
N ASN A 90 5.08 -16.66 20.25
CA ASN A 90 6.09 -16.34 19.26
C ASN A 90 6.10 -17.38 18.13
N CYS A 91 6.04 -18.68 18.47
CA CYS A 91 6.04 -19.77 17.51
C CYS A 91 4.79 -19.81 16.61
N LYS A 92 3.64 -19.31 17.10
CA LYS A 92 2.35 -19.34 16.39
C LYS A 92 2.04 -18.04 15.64
N SER A 93 2.82 -16.98 15.86
CA SER A 93 2.44 -15.64 15.40
C SER A 93 3.29 -15.13 14.23
N ILE A 94 2.67 -14.40 13.34
CA ILE A 94 3.35 -13.37 12.56
C ILE A 94 3.21 -12.06 13.31
N THR A 95 4.33 -11.41 13.62
CA THR A 95 4.38 -10.22 14.48
C THR A 95 4.73 -8.99 13.65
N ILE A 96 4.00 -7.89 13.87
CA ILE A 96 4.09 -6.67 13.07
C ILE A 96 4.32 -5.48 14.00
N GLU A 97 5.43 -4.81 13.82
CA GLU A 97 5.74 -3.53 14.47
C GLU A 97 5.22 -2.36 13.65
N THR A 98 4.56 -1.40 14.27
CA THR A 98 4.03 -0.20 13.61
C THR A 98 4.65 1.07 14.17
N SER A 99 5.13 1.94 13.30
CA SER A 99 5.66 3.24 13.70
C SER A 99 4.56 4.15 14.22
N ASN A 100 4.81 4.81 15.33
CA ASN A 100 3.93 5.86 15.84
C ASN A 100 4.08 7.17 15.03
N SER A 101 3.10 8.04 15.10
CA SER A 101 3.17 9.41 14.56
C SER A 101 3.66 10.43 15.60
N SER A 102 3.57 10.07 16.90
CA SER A 102 4.19 10.79 18.01
C SER A 102 4.54 9.81 19.14
N VAL A 103 5.43 10.24 20.03
CA VAL A 103 5.86 9.46 21.21
C VAL A 103 4.97 9.80 22.38
N GLY A 104 4.48 8.78 23.11
CA GLY A 104 3.66 8.94 24.29
C GLY A 104 2.18 9.18 24.01
N GLY A 105 1.44 9.62 25.04
CA GLY A 105 -0.03 9.74 24.97
C GLY A 105 -0.69 8.39 24.71
N ASN A 106 -1.67 8.37 23.81
CA ASN A 106 -2.34 7.15 23.36
C ASN A 106 -1.59 6.38 22.26
N TRP A 107 -0.33 6.78 21.95
CA TRP A 107 0.52 6.18 20.93
C TRP A 107 -0.10 6.14 19.53
N PRO A 108 -0.46 7.29 18.96
CA PRO A 108 -1.14 7.35 17.68
C PRO A 108 -0.22 6.87 16.53
N ILE A 109 -0.86 6.38 15.46
CA ILE A 109 -0.20 6.11 14.18
C ILE A 109 -0.83 6.97 13.08
N SER A 110 -0.09 7.25 12.01
CA SER A 110 -0.63 8.00 10.87
C SER A 110 -1.52 7.10 10.01
N ASP A 111 -2.40 7.73 9.20
CA ASP A 111 -3.25 6.99 8.24
C ASP A 111 -2.43 6.18 7.24
N LYS A 112 -1.24 6.64 6.84
CA LYS A 112 -0.33 5.87 5.98
C LYS A 112 0.09 4.55 6.63
N VAL A 113 0.47 4.62 7.90
CA VAL A 113 0.88 3.44 8.69
C VAL A 113 -0.31 2.51 8.90
N LEU A 114 -1.48 3.06 9.25
CA LEU A 114 -2.71 2.30 9.44
C LEU A 114 -3.12 1.55 8.16
N ASN A 115 -3.12 2.23 7.02
CA ASN A 115 -3.47 1.62 5.73
C ASN A 115 -2.49 0.51 5.33
N SER A 116 -1.19 0.70 5.56
CA SER A 116 -0.18 -0.32 5.29
C SER A 116 -0.29 -1.51 6.25
N LEU A 117 -0.60 -1.28 7.53
CA LEU A 117 -0.88 -2.33 8.50
C LEU A 117 -2.09 -3.17 8.06
N ILE A 118 -3.19 -2.54 7.67
CA ILE A 118 -4.41 -3.22 7.20
C ILE A 118 -4.09 -4.13 6.00
N ARG A 119 -3.36 -3.61 5.01
CA ARG A 119 -2.94 -4.39 3.83
C ARG A 119 -2.06 -5.59 4.21
N LEU A 120 -1.12 -5.40 5.15
CA LEU A 120 -0.23 -6.45 5.61
C LEU A 120 -1.00 -7.51 6.41
N VAL A 121 -1.94 -7.12 7.28
CA VAL A 121 -2.83 -8.05 8.01
C VAL A 121 -3.68 -8.87 7.03
N ALA A 122 -4.24 -8.25 6.00
CA ALA A 122 -5.00 -8.93 4.95
C ALA A 122 -4.14 -9.96 4.20
N ASP A 123 -2.94 -9.56 3.77
CA ASP A 123 -2.01 -10.44 3.05
C ASP A 123 -1.56 -11.64 3.89
N VAL A 124 -1.13 -11.39 5.14
CA VAL A 124 -0.70 -12.45 6.06
C VAL A 124 -1.85 -13.42 6.36
N SER A 125 -3.04 -12.90 6.65
CA SER A 125 -4.21 -13.74 6.95
C SER A 125 -4.59 -14.63 5.77
N LYS A 126 -4.61 -14.09 4.57
CA LYS A 126 -4.93 -14.84 3.34
C LYS A 126 -3.90 -15.93 3.05
N ARG A 127 -2.60 -15.59 3.07
CA ARG A 127 -1.53 -16.55 2.78
C ARG A 127 -1.47 -17.70 3.78
N ASN A 128 -1.80 -17.44 5.04
CA ASN A 128 -1.76 -18.43 6.12
C ASN A 128 -3.14 -19.03 6.45
N ASN A 129 -4.19 -18.67 5.69
CA ASN A 129 -5.56 -19.14 5.89
C ASN A 129 -6.08 -18.86 7.33
N ILE A 130 -5.84 -17.64 7.83
CA ILE A 130 -6.26 -17.20 9.17
C ILE A 130 -7.57 -16.43 9.06
N THR A 131 -8.62 -16.91 9.68
CA THR A 131 -9.85 -16.12 9.89
C THR A 131 -9.58 -15.05 10.94
N LEU A 132 -9.74 -13.76 10.57
CA LEU A 132 -9.43 -12.63 11.45
C LEU A 132 -10.51 -12.47 12.54
N VAL A 133 -10.15 -12.71 13.79
CA VAL A 133 -11.00 -12.56 14.97
C VAL A 133 -10.23 -11.85 16.08
N LYS A 134 -10.76 -10.70 16.53
CA LYS A 134 -10.17 -9.90 17.61
C LYS A 134 -9.96 -10.72 18.88
N GLY A 135 -8.77 -10.64 19.44
CA GLY A 135 -8.39 -11.32 20.68
C GLY A 135 -8.25 -12.85 20.55
N LYS A 136 -8.42 -13.41 19.34
CA LYS A 136 -8.19 -14.84 19.07
C LYS A 136 -7.08 -15.04 18.05
N THR A 137 -7.25 -14.52 16.85
CA THR A 137 -6.28 -14.65 15.75
C THR A 137 -5.59 -13.33 15.42
N VAL A 138 -6.22 -12.18 15.68
CA VAL A 138 -5.59 -10.88 15.75
C VAL A 138 -5.44 -10.51 17.22
N VAL A 139 -4.21 -10.55 17.67
CA VAL A 139 -3.81 -10.41 19.07
C VAL A 139 -2.81 -9.27 19.22
N TRP A 140 -2.47 -8.92 20.45
CA TRP A 140 -1.53 -7.83 20.73
C TRP A 140 -0.68 -8.13 21.97
N HIS A 141 0.44 -7.41 22.11
CA HIS A 141 1.47 -7.71 23.09
C HIS A 141 0.98 -7.75 24.53
N GLN A 142 0.08 -6.86 24.94
CA GLN A 142 -0.50 -6.85 26.30
C GLN A 142 -1.19 -8.15 26.70
N MET A 143 -1.58 -8.99 25.76
CA MET A 143 -2.21 -10.29 26.05
C MET A 143 -1.22 -11.30 26.66
N TYR A 144 0.08 -11.03 26.56
CA TYR A 144 1.15 -11.96 26.93
C TYR A 144 2.05 -11.45 28.04
N THR A 145 2.12 -10.15 28.25
CA THR A 145 2.98 -9.52 29.26
C THR A 145 2.47 -8.14 29.65
N ALA A 146 2.86 -7.67 30.82
CA ALA A 146 2.58 -6.31 31.27
C ALA A 146 3.39 -5.29 30.44
N THR A 147 2.71 -4.58 29.54
CA THR A 147 3.28 -3.58 28.65
C THR A 147 2.22 -2.59 28.18
N THR A 148 2.61 -1.42 27.72
CA THR A 148 1.71 -0.46 27.05
C THR A 148 1.53 -0.76 25.55
N CYS A 149 2.33 -1.67 24.97
CA CYS A 149 2.25 -2.06 23.56
C CYS A 149 0.96 -2.85 23.30
N PRO A 150 0.16 -2.53 22.27
CA PRO A 150 0.47 -1.66 21.11
C PRO A 150 0.01 -0.20 21.29
N GLY A 151 -0.40 0.23 22.46
CA GLY A 151 -0.95 1.56 22.74
C GLY A 151 -2.47 1.64 22.52
N GLU A 152 -3.12 2.57 23.24
CA GLU A 152 -4.58 2.71 23.23
C GLU A 152 -5.15 3.03 21.85
N TYR A 153 -4.42 3.79 21.04
CA TYR A 153 -4.86 4.10 19.68
C TYR A 153 -5.06 2.84 18.84
N LEU A 154 -4.04 1.96 18.77
CA LEU A 154 -4.16 0.72 18.01
C LEU A 154 -5.22 -0.22 18.59
N LEU A 155 -5.33 -0.31 19.93
CA LEU A 155 -6.38 -1.08 20.57
C LEU A 155 -7.78 -0.61 20.13
N SER A 156 -7.99 0.69 20.07
CA SER A 156 -9.27 1.27 19.61
C SER A 156 -9.56 1.03 18.12
N LYS A 157 -8.51 0.73 17.32
CA LYS A 157 -8.61 0.49 15.87
C LYS A 157 -8.70 -0.99 15.48
N MET A 158 -8.59 -1.93 16.41
CA MET A 158 -8.53 -3.37 16.09
C MET A 158 -9.72 -3.86 15.27
N ASP A 159 -10.95 -3.46 15.62
CA ASP A 159 -12.15 -3.85 14.88
C ASP A 159 -12.13 -3.28 13.47
N TYR A 160 -11.74 -2.02 13.33
CA TYR A 160 -11.58 -1.36 12.02
C TYR A 160 -10.50 -2.03 11.15
N ILE A 161 -9.34 -2.37 11.74
CA ILE A 161 -8.26 -3.08 11.03
C ILE A 161 -8.76 -4.42 10.50
N ILE A 162 -9.47 -5.18 11.32
CA ILE A 162 -10.02 -6.49 10.94
C ILE A 162 -11.09 -6.35 9.85
N GLU A 163 -11.99 -5.40 9.99
CA GLU A 163 -13.05 -5.14 9.00
C GLU A 163 -12.46 -4.78 7.64
N GLU A 164 -11.53 -3.82 7.60
CA GLU A 164 -10.91 -3.39 6.35
C GLU A 164 -10.02 -4.49 5.74
N ALA A 165 -9.29 -5.25 6.54
CA ALA A 165 -8.52 -6.40 6.05
C ALA A 165 -9.43 -7.49 5.44
N ASN A 166 -10.57 -7.78 6.06
CA ASN A 166 -11.57 -8.69 5.52
C ASN A 166 -12.20 -8.17 4.23
N LYS A 167 -12.45 -6.85 4.11
CA LYS A 167 -12.91 -6.25 2.85
C LYS A 167 -11.90 -6.46 1.72
N ILE A 168 -10.61 -6.26 1.98
CA ILE A 168 -9.54 -6.52 1.01
C ILE A 168 -9.57 -7.99 0.57
N ASN A 169 -9.68 -8.92 1.51
CA ASN A 169 -9.70 -10.35 1.21
C ASN A 169 -10.97 -10.78 0.45
N SER A 170 -12.14 -10.23 0.80
CA SER A 170 -13.41 -10.54 0.12
C SER A 170 -13.47 -10.00 -1.32
N ILE A 171 -12.83 -8.87 -1.59
CA ILE A 171 -12.68 -8.34 -2.96
C ILE A 171 -11.85 -9.32 -3.81
N GLN A 172 -10.85 -9.97 -3.18
CA GLN A 172 -9.99 -10.95 -3.86
C GLN A 172 -10.63 -12.35 -3.95
N GLU A 173 -11.63 -12.66 -3.10
CA GLU A 173 -12.33 -13.96 -3.07
C GLU A 173 -13.60 -13.98 -3.92
N LYS A 174 -14.14 -12.85 -4.36
CA LYS A 174 -15.07 -12.90 -5.47
C LYS A 174 -14.37 -13.68 -6.58
N PRO A 175 -14.97 -14.76 -7.11
CA PRO A 175 -14.39 -15.47 -8.23
C PRO A 175 -13.97 -14.39 -9.20
N VAL A 176 -12.72 -14.38 -9.59
CA VAL A 176 -12.29 -13.63 -10.76
C VAL A 176 -13.23 -14.16 -11.82
N GLU A 177 -14.27 -13.37 -12.17
CA GLU A 177 -14.93 -13.61 -13.45
C GLU A 177 -13.77 -13.86 -14.41
N PRO A 178 -13.77 -14.95 -15.17
CA PRO A 178 -12.60 -15.41 -15.89
C PRO A 178 -11.94 -14.19 -16.49
N LYS A 179 -10.68 -13.97 -16.17
CA LYS A 179 -9.83 -12.83 -16.60
C LYS A 179 -10.36 -12.40 -17.96
N PRO A 180 -10.98 -11.22 -18.10
CA PRO A 180 -11.66 -10.87 -19.34
C PRO A 180 -10.66 -11.23 -20.43
N SER A 181 -11.05 -12.14 -21.33
CA SER A 181 -10.16 -12.54 -22.40
C SER A 181 -9.60 -11.25 -22.98
N GLN A 182 -8.29 -11.13 -23.17
CA GLN A 182 -7.59 -9.92 -23.65
C GLN A 182 -8.12 -9.41 -25.01
N ASN A 183 -9.34 -9.75 -25.38
CA ASN A 183 -10.03 -9.49 -26.62
C ASN A 183 -11.10 -8.39 -26.53
N LYS A 184 -11.26 -7.71 -25.37
CA LYS A 184 -12.17 -6.55 -25.35
C LYS A 184 -11.46 -5.34 -25.89
N THR A 185 -12.08 -4.67 -26.84
CA THR A 185 -11.62 -3.40 -27.37
C THR A 185 -11.78 -2.28 -26.33
N ASN A 186 -10.99 -1.22 -26.42
CA ASN A 186 -11.16 -0.04 -25.56
C ASN A 186 -12.57 0.57 -25.69
N GLU A 187 -13.23 0.40 -26.82
CA GLU A 187 -14.60 0.82 -27.08
C GLU A 187 -15.62 0.05 -26.23
N GLU A 188 -15.50 -1.27 -26.15
CA GLU A 188 -16.36 -2.14 -25.32
C GLU A 188 -16.14 -1.84 -23.83
N LEU A 189 -14.90 -1.63 -23.43
CA LEU A 189 -14.56 -1.26 -22.06
C LEU A 189 -15.09 0.12 -21.69
N ALA A 190 -15.05 1.08 -22.60
CA ALA A 190 -15.64 2.41 -22.40
C ALA A 190 -17.17 2.32 -22.20
N ASN A 191 -17.86 1.47 -22.95
CA ASN A 191 -19.29 1.22 -22.75
C ASN A 191 -19.57 0.59 -21.38
N GLU A 192 -18.75 -0.36 -20.94
CA GLU A 192 -18.86 -0.96 -19.60
C GLU A 192 -18.59 0.05 -18.48
N VAL A 193 -17.66 0.98 -18.69
CA VAL A 193 -17.40 2.10 -17.78
C VAL A 193 -18.60 3.01 -17.65
N ILE A 194 -19.25 3.36 -18.78
CA ILE A 194 -20.43 4.22 -18.82
C ILE A 194 -21.61 3.61 -18.05
N VAL A 195 -21.81 2.29 -18.15
CA VAL A 195 -22.86 1.58 -17.38
C VAL A 195 -22.43 1.21 -15.95
N GLY A 196 -21.28 1.72 -15.47
CA GLY A 196 -20.84 1.60 -14.07
C GLY A 196 -20.16 0.30 -13.67
N LYS A 197 -19.90 -0.64 -14.58
CA LYS A 197 -19.29 -1.95 -14.27
C LYS A 197 -17.87 -1.86 -13.67
N TRP A 198 -17.17 -0.76 -13.92
CA TRP A 198 -15.78 -0.57 -13.51
C TRP A 198 -15.61 0.37 -12.29
N GLY A 199 -16.70 0.77 -11.62
CA GLY A 199 -16.66 1.71 -10.50
C GLY A 199 -16.40 3.15 -10.95
N ASN A 200 -15.97 4.01 -9.99
CA ASN A 200 -15.78 5.45 -10.23
C ASN A 200 -14.39 5.95 -9.78
N GLY A 201 -13.92 7.02 -10.39
CA GLY A 201 -12.71 7.75 -9.97
C GLY A 201 -11.46 6.86 -9.87
N ALA A 202 -10.79 6.91 -8.71
CA ALA A 202 -9.56 6.15 -8.45
C ALA A 202 -9.77 4.63 -8.46
N ASP A 203 -10.94 4.16 -8.01
CA ASP A 203 -11.31 2.74 -8.02
C ASP A 203 -11.39 2.19 -9.46
N ARG A 204 -12.02 2.93 -10.38
CA ARG A 204 -12.07 2.61 -11.81
C ARG A 204 -10.67 2.47 -12.40
N LYS A 205 -9.81 3.46 -12.14
CA LYS A 205 -8.42 3.43 -12.62
C LYS A 205 -7.70 2.17 -12.13
N THR A 206 -7.80 1.87 -10.86
CA THR A 206 -7.17 0.69 -10.24
C THR A 206 -7.67 -0.60 -10.87
N ARG A 207 -8.98 -0.76 -11.06
CA ARG A 207 -9.58 -1.98 -11.63
C ARG A 207 -9.17 -2.21 -13.07
N LEU A 208 -9.24 -1.20 -13.93
CA LEU A 208 -8.84 -1.30 -15.33
C LEU A 208 -7.34 -1.60 -15.48
N THR A 209 -6.49 -0.91 -14.71
CA THR A 209 -5.03 -1.13 -14.73
C THR A 209 -4.68 -2.54 -14.22
N ASN A 210 -5.32 -3.02 -13.15
CA ASN A 210 -5.09 -4.37 -12.62
C ASN A 210 -5.59 -5.47 -13.58
N ALA A 211 -6.59 -5.17 -14.39
CA ALA A 211 -7.06 -6.05 -15.45
C ALA A 211 -6.16 -6.04 -16.70
N GLY A 212 -5.11 -5.20 -16.73
CA GLY A 212 -4.15 -5.10 -17.81
C GLY A 212 -4.57 -4.20 -18.96
N TYR A 213 -5.59 -3.34 -18.74
CA TYR A 213 -6.08 -2.41 -19.75
C TYR A 213 -5.47 -1.01 -19.59
N ASP A 214 -5.36 -0.29 -20.70
CA ASP A 214 -4.96 1.12 -20.69
C ASP A 214 -6.12 2.02 -20.23
N PHE A 215 -6.09 2.38 -18.95
CA PHE A 215 -7.10 3.27 -18.37
C PHE A 215 -7.23 4.60 -19.11
N SER A 216 -6.11 5.19 -19.56
CA SER A 216 -6.14 6.50 -20.22
C SER A 216 -6.89 6.44 -21.54
N ALA A 217 -6.55 5.47 -22.38
CA ALA A 217 -7.20 5.27 -23.69
C ALA A 217 -8.71 4.97 -23.55
N ILE A 218 -9.09 4.19 -22.52
CA ILE A 218 -10.52 3.88 -22.25
C ILE A 218 -11.25 5.13 -21.74
N GLN A 219 -10.64 5.89 -20.83
CA GLN A 219 -11.26 7.09 -20.26
C GLN A 219 -11.46 8.18 -21.32
N ASP A 220 -10.55 8.29 -22.29
CA ASP A 220 -10.68 9.22 -23.42
C ASP A 220 -11.92 8.89 -24.26
N ILE A 221 -12.16 7.63 -24.55
CA ILE A 221 -13.40 7.18 -25.27
C ILE A 221 -14.65 7.42 -24.42
N VAL A 222 -14.59 7.18 -23.10
CA VAL A 222 -15.70 7.50 -22.19
C VAL A 222 -16.04 8.98 -22.23
N ASN A 223 -15.03 9.84 -22.18
CA ASN A 223 -15.19 11.29 -22.23
C ASN A 223 -15.79 11.73 -23.58
N GLU A 224 -15.33 11.17 -24.68
CA GLU A 224 -15.85 11.42 -26.01
C GLU A 224 -17.35 11.07 -26.11
N LYS A 225 -17.73 9.89 -25.60
CA LYS A 225 -19.14 9.42 -25.64
C LYS A 225 -20.09 10.20 -24.74
N LEU A 226 -19.63 10.61 -23.56
CA LEU A 226 -20.47 11.31 -22.56
C LEU A 226 -20.55 12.82 -22.79
N LEU A 227 -19.49 13.44 -23.30
CA LEU A 227 -19.36 14.89 -23.40
C LEU A 227 -19.62 15.40 -24.82
N GLY A 228 -19.91 14.52 -25.78
CA GLY A 228 -20.15 14.88 -27.18
C GLY A 228 -19.03 15.73 -27.73
N ASN A 229 -18.08 15.11 -28.41
CA ASN A 229 -17.04 15.70 -29.26
C ASN A 229 -16.47 17.07 -28.81
N LYS A 230 -15.88 17.12 -27.60
CA LYS A 230 -14.75 18.01 -27.37
C LYS A 230 -13.52 17.11 -27.47
N THR A 231 -13.04 16.97 -28.67
CA THR A 231 -11.77 16.33 -28.99
C THR A 231 -10.72 16.82 -28.03
N ASN A 232 -10.22 15.93 -27.14
CA ASN A 232 -8.88 16.05 -26.63
C ASN A 232 -7.95 15.80 -27.83
N THR A 233 -7.89 16.77 -28.72
CA THR A 233 -6.79 16.86 -29.68
C THR A 233 -5.53 16.94 -28.84
N LYS A 234 -4.69 15.91 -28.91
CA LYS A 234 -3.28 15.97 -28.55
C LYS A 234 -2.81 17.40 -28.86
N PRO A 235 -2.20 18.11 -27.91
CA PRO A 235 -1.84 19.53 -28.11
C PRO A 235 -1.22 19.74 -29.47
N SER A 236 -1.82 20.58 -30.30
CA SER A 236 -1.40 20.80 -31.68
C SER A 236 -0.14 21.67 -31.78
N LYS A 237 0.28 22.28 -30.65
CA LYS A 237 1.40 23.22 -30.59
C LYS A 237 2.63 22.55 -29.96
N THR A 238 3.77 22.81 -30.56
CA THR A 238 5.06 22.36 -30.03
C THR A 238 5.49 23.16 -28.80
N VAL A 239 6.41 22.62 -28.00
CA VAL A 239 6.99 23.32 -26.83
C VAL A 239 7.64 24.67 -27.27
N GLU A 240 8.22 24.74 -28.46
CA GLU A 240 8.80 25.96 -28.99
C GLU A 240 7.75 27.02 -29.27
N GLU A 241 6.64 26.67 -29.93
CA GLU A 241 5.52 27.59 -30.20
C GLU A 241 4.90 28.11 -28.91
N LEU A 242 4.67 27.24 -27.96
CA LEU A 242 4.11 27.59 -26.67
C LEU A 242 5.05 28.45 -25.83
N ALA A 243 6.36 28.23 -25.88
CA ALA A 243 7.34 29.06 -25.22
C ALA A 243 7.34 30.50 -25.80
N ARG A 244 7.19 30.63 -27.08
CA ARG A 244 7.07 31.97 -27.75
C ARG A 244 5.77 32.67 -27.39
N GLU A 245 4.65 31.92 -27.27
CA GLU A 245 3.36 32.45 -26.81
C GLU A 245 3.44 32.91 -25.34
N VAL A 246 4.13 32.14 -24.49
CA VAL A 246 4.37 32.54 -23.09
C VAL A 246 5.18 33.83 -23.00
N ILE A 247 6.20 33.99 -23.84
CA ILE A 247 7.04 35.20 -23.90
C ILE A 247 6.19 36.40 -24.33
N ARG A 248 5.25 36.22 -25.28
CA ARG A 248 4.33 37.29 -25.70
C ARG A 248 3.25 37.62 -24.64
N GLY A 249 3.11 36.81 -23.59
CA GLY A 249 2.11 37.01 -22.52
C GLY A 249 0.76 36.32 -22.75
N ASP A 250 0.58 35.55 -23.82
CA ASP A 250 -0.69 34.94 -24.22
C ASP A 250 -1.24 33.98 -23.16
N TRP A 251 -0.40 33.46 -22.27
CA TRP A 251 -0.73 32.49 -21.23
C TRP A 251 -0.80 33.08 -19.79
N GLY A 252 -0.73 34.41 -19.64
CA GLY A 252 -0.71 35.06 -18.33
C GLY A 252 0.62 34.87 -17.58
N ASN A 253 0.62 35.09 -16.25
CA ASN A 253 1.83 35.09 -15.43
C ASN A 253 1.72 34.16 -14.22
N GLY A 254 2.89 33.70 -13.70
CA GLY A 254 2.99 32.93 -12.45
C GLY A 254 2.09 31.69 -12.39
N THR A 255 1.30 31.57 -11.32
CA THR A 255 0.40 30.41 -11.10
C THR A 255 -0.74 30.34 -12.12
N ASP A 256 -1.22 31.49 -12.62
CA ASP A 256 -2.27 31.54 -13.66
C ASP A 256 -1.77 30.89 -14.96
N ARG A 257 -0.55 31.22 -15.40
CA ARG A 257 0.10 30.57 -16.55
C ARG A 257 0.19 29.07 -16.38
N LYS A 258 0.66 28.62 -15.21
CA LYS A 258 0.78 27.19 -14.92
C LYS A 258 -0.57 26.49 -15.04
N THR A 259 -1.61 27.06 -14.44
CA THR A 259 -2.96 26.52 -14.46
C THR A 259 -3.53 26.46 -15.89
N ARG A 260 -3.39 27.51 -16.68
CA ARG A 260 -3.90 27.55 -18.07
C ARG A 260 -3.21 26.54 -18.97
N LEU A 261 -1.88 26.45 -18.93
CA LEU A 261 -1.12 25.50 -19.74
C LEU A 261 -1.44 24.05 -19.35
N THR A 262 -1.52 23.75 -18.04
CA THR A 262 -1.87 22.40 -17.54
C THR A 262 -3.31 22.02 -17.90
N ASN A 263 -4.27 22.94 -17.77
CA ASN A 263 -5.66 22.69 -18.16
C ASN A 263 -5.84 22.53 -19.67
N ALA A 264 -4.97 23.12 -20.45
CA ALA A 264 -4.91 22.93 -21.92
C ALA A 264 -4.17 21.62 -22.33
N GLY A 265 -3.72 20.81 -21.37
CA GLY A 265 -3.05 19.53 -21.62
C GLY A 265 -1.58 19.62 -21.94
N TYR A 266 -0.93 20.79 -21.73
CA TYR A 266 0.48 21.00 -22.02
C TYR A 266 1.38 20.75 -20.79
N ASN A 267 2.61 20.32 -21.02
CA ASN A 267 3.61 20.18 -19.97
C ASN A 267 4.22 21.55 -19.63
N TYR A 268 3.75 22.16 -18.53
CA TYR A 268 4.22 23.46 -18.08
C TYR A 268 5.73 23.55 -17.85
N ASP A 269 6.32 22.53 -17.23
CA ASP A 269 7.75 22.55 -16.87
C ASP A 269 8.64 22.51 -18.12
N ALA A 270 8.29 21.72 -19.12
CA ALA A 270 8.99 21.69 -20.41
C ALA A 270 8.91 23.04 -21.14
N ILE A 271 7.73 23.69 -21.12
CA ILE A 271 7.52 25.00 -21.75
C ILE A 271 8.29 26.08 -21.01
N GLN A 272 8.25 26.09 -19.68
CA GLN A 272 8.94 27.09 -18.87
C GLN A 272 10.46 26.97 -19.00
N ASN A 273 11.00 25.76 -19.07
CA ASN A 273 12.42 25.53 -19.34
C ASN A 273 12.82 26.11 -20.70
N ARG A 274 11.99 25.90 -21.74
CA ARG A 274 12.23 26.45 -23.06
C ARG A 274 12.16 27.97 -23.10
N VAL A 275 11.21 28.58 -22.39
CA VAL A 275 11.13 30.04 -22.18
C VAL A 275 12.42 30.57 -21.56
N ASN A 276 12.94 29.92 -20.53
CA ASN A 276 14.17 30.34 -19.85
C ASN A 276 15.40 30.20 -20.75
N GLU A 277 15.42 29.23 -21.67
CA GLU A 277 16.49 29.08 -22.67
C GLU A 277 16.46 30.20 -23.73
N ILE A 278 15.26 30.58 -24.20
CA ILE A 278 15.11 31.62 -25.24
C ILE A 278 15.45 33.01 -24.67
N LEU A 279 15.26 33.26 -23.40
CA LEU A 279 15.50 34.54 -22.75
C LEU A 279 16.93 34.71 -22.20
N LYS A 280 17.78 33.70 -22.30
CA LYS A 280 19.22 33.78 -21.98
C LYS A 280 19.99 34.33 -23.15
#